data_0759483da351fbee1751e64c75ac9b96
#
_entry.id   0759483da351fbee1751e64c75ac9b96
#
_cell.length_a   1.000
_cell.length_b   1.000
_cell.length_c   1.000
_cell.angle_alpha   90.00
_cell.angle_beta   90.00
_cell.angle_gamma   90.00
#
_symmetry.space_group_name_H-M   'P 1'
#
loop_
_entity.id
_entity.type
_entity.pdbx_description
1 polymer ?
#
loop_
_entity_poly.entity_id
_entity_poly.type
_entity_poly.pdbx_seq_one_letter_code
_entity_poly.pdbx_strand_id
1 'polypeptide(L)'
;MPIPNVYEAMSTLRAVRRLKPDPIPTDVLGRVLQAAAWAPTGGNAQPWRIVLVTDTKPKRQLGALYSQSWKNFAKGYESRLAGLPEADRAREARTIAAANHLGDHFGDAPAIAVFCFNPNFMAITDSKLERVSVVGGGSIYTAVQ
;
A
#
# COMPACT_ATOMS: atom_id res chain seq x y z
N MET A 1 9.87 7.63 21.44
CA MET A 1 10.28 6.24 21.18
C MET A 1 11.64 6.24 20.51
N PRO A 2 12.57 5.36 20.86
CA PRO A 2 13.82 5.22 20.14
C PRO A 2 13.54 4.82 18.69
N ILE A 3 14.34 5.33 17.75
CA ILE A 3 14.26 4.95 16.34
C ILE A 3 14.87 3.55 16.21
N PRO A 4 14.15 2.55 15.69
CA PRO A 4 14.68 1.22 15.50
C PRO A 4 15.85 1.26 14.49
N ASN A 5 16.82 0.37 14.66
CA ASN A 5 17.83 0.22 13.63
C ASN A 5 17.23 -0.44 12.36
N VAL A 6 17.94 -0.37 11.23
CA VAL A 6 17.43 -0.86 9.95
C VAL A 6 17.05 -2.34 9.98
N TYR A 7 17.84 -3.19 10.64
CA TYR A 7 17.56 -4.62 10.74
C TYR A 7 16.29 -4.91 11.55
N GLU A 8 16.12 -4.18 12.65
CA GLU A 8 14.92 -4.26 13.47
C GLU A 8 13.67 -3.79 12.68
N ALA A 9 13.77 -2.65 11.99
CA ALA A 9 12.70 -2.14 11.16
C ALA A 9 12.29 -3.16 10.08
N MET A 10 13.25 -3.74 9.36
CA MET A 10 12.99 -4.74 8.32
C MET A 10 12.40 -6.05 8.88
N SER A 11 12.92 -6.54 10.01
CA SER A 11 12.51 -7.83 10.58
C SER A 11 11.14 -7.75 11.27
N THR A 12 10.74 -6.57 11.74
CA THR A 12 9.47 -6.35 12.45
C THR A 12 8.37 -5.76 11.58
N LEU A 13 8.70 -5.28 10.36
CA LEU A 13 7.71 -4.73 9.44
C LEU A 13 6.56 -5.73 9.19
N ARG A 14 5.34 -5.25 9.37
CA ARG A 14 4.12 -6.01 9.11
C ARG A 14 3.09 -5.10 8.45
N ALA A 15 2.25 -5.70 7.59
CA ALA A 15 1.11 -4.99 7.02
C ALA A 15 0.07 -4.70 8.10
N VAL A 16 -0.01 -3.45 8.55
CA VAL A 16 -0.97 -2.98 9.54
C VAL A 16 -2.29 -2.65 8.84
N ARG A 17 -3.37 -3.27 9.28
CA ARG A 17 -4.70 -3.13 8.67
C ARG A 17 -5.76 -2.60 9.63
N ARG A 18 -5.43 -2.45 10.90
CA ARG A 18 -6.27 -1.82 11.92
C ARG A 18 -5.60 -0.52 12.36
N LEU A 19 -5.96 0.55 11.69
CA LEU A 19 -5.37 1.87 11.91
C LEU A 19 -6.15 2.61 12.99
N LYS A 20 -5.46 3.39 13.81
CA LYS A 20 -6.08 4.33 14.73
C LYS A 20 -6.59 5.55 13.94
N PRO A 21 -7.74 6.13 14.30
CA PRO A 21 -8.27 7.31 13.62
C PRO A 21 -7.59 8.62 14.07
N ASP A 22 -6.69 8.57 15.05
CA ASP A 22 -6.08 9.74 15.63
C ASP A 22 -5.29 10.53 14.57
N PRO A 23 -5.39 11.87 14.57
CA PRO A 23 -4.63 12.70 13.64
C PRO A 23 -3.11 12.46 13.75
N ILE A 24 -2.44 12.38 12.61
CA ILE A 24 -0.99 12.27 12.57
C ILE A 24 -0.39 13.69 12.62
N PRO A 25 0.58 13.97 13.53
CA PRO A 25 1.26 15.25 13.55
C PRO A 25 1.90 15.62 12.21
N THR A 26 1.82 16.87 11.81
CA THR A 26 2.30 17.35 10.50
C THR A 26 3.79 17.09 10.28
N ASP A 27 4.61 17.23 11.35
CA ASP A 27 6.04 16.93 11.28
C ASP A 27 6.33 15.46 11.02
N VAL A 28 5.49 14.55 11.56
CA VAL A 28 5.57 13.11 11.29
C VAL A 28 5.21 12.81 9.84
N LEU A 29 4.11 13.37 9.33
CA LEU A 29 3.74 13.26 7.92
C LEU A 29 4.84 13.77 7.01
N GLY A 30 5.42 14.94 7.33
CA GLY A 30 6.54 15.50 6.58
C GLY A 30 7.76 14.56 6.51
N ARG A 31 8.12 13.94 7.63
CA ARG A 31 9.22 12.96 7.67
C ARG A 31 8.94 11.71 6.85
N VAL A 32 7.71 11.19 6.88
CA VAL A 32 7.30 10.03 6.09
C VAL A 32 7.37 10.35 4.60
N LEU A 33 6.83 11.50 4.18
CA LEU A 33 6.89 11.94 2.78
C LEU A 33 8.34 12.19 2.31
N GLN A 34 9.19 12.74 3.18
CA GLN A 34 10.61 12.93 2.88
C GLN A 34 11.33 11.59 2.69
N ALA A 35 11.03 10.58 3.52
CA ALA A 35 11.58 9.23 3.36
C ALA A 35 11.17 8.62 2.01
N ALA A 36 9.91 8.76 1.61
CA ALA A 36 9.43 8.34 0.29
C ALA A 36 10.17 9.08 -0.86
N ALA A 37 10.46 10.38 -0.68
CA ALA A 37 11.18 11.17 -1.68
C ALA A 37 12.65 10.77 -1.86
N TRP A 38 13.25 10.06 -0.91
CA TRP A 38 14.61 9.52 -1.03
C TRP A 38 14.68 8.20 -1.81
N ALA A 39 13.53 7.60 -2.14
CA ALA A 39 13.51 6.35 -2.86
C ALA A 39 14.16 6.48 -4.24
N PRO A 40 14.99 5.51 -4.66
CA PRO A 40 15.60 5.52 -5.98
C PRO A 40 14.57 5.32 -7.10
N THR A 41 14.83 5.95 -8.24
CA THR A 41 14.04 5.75 -9.47
C THR A 41 14.96 5.50 -10.65
N GLY A 42 14.49 4.76 -11.66
CA GLY A 42 15.26 4.51 -12.87
C GLY A 42 15.71 5.80 -13.53
N GLY A 43 17.03 5.96 -13.74
CA GLY A 43 17.63 7.18 -14.29
C GLY A 43 17.37 8.44 -13.45
N ASN A 44 17.01 8.31 -12.18
CA ASN A 44 16.59 9.42 -11.31
C ASN A 44 15.44 10.26 -11.90
N ALA A 45 14.59 9.64 -12.71
CA ALA A 45 13.51 10.33 -13.42
C ALA A 45 12.43 10.90 -12.49
N GLN A 46 12.27 10.35 -11.29
CA GLN A 46 11.26 10.76 -10.28
C GLN A 46 9.87 10.98 -10.90
N PRO A 47 9.30 9.96 -11.59
CA PRO A 47 8.10 10.09 -12.40
C PRO A 47 6.80 10.15 -11.59
N TRP A 48 6.86 10.35 -10.30
CA TRP A 48 5.75 10.31 -9.37
C TRP A 48 5.49 11.65 -8.67
N ARG A 49 4.31 11.76 -8.16
CA ARG A 49 3.87 12.81 -7.23
C ARG A 49 3.07 12.14 -6.13
N ILE A 50 3.20 12.64 -4.90
CA ILE A 50 2.44 12.16 -3.75
C ILE A 50 1.39 13.20 -3.42
N VAL A 51 0.12 12.80 -3.40
CA VAL A 51 -0.99 13.62 -2.92
C VAL A 51 -1.38 13.09 -1.54
N LEU A 52 -1.16 13.90 -0.51
CA LEU A 52 -1.56 13.57 0.85
C LEU A 52 -3.00 14.06 1.07
N VAL A 53 -3.90 13.13 1.33
CA VAL A 53 -5.33 13.38 1.56
C VAL A 53 -5.62 13.27 3.04
N THR A 54 -5.96 14.40 3.69
CA THR A 54 -6.34 14.48 5.12
C THR A 54 -7.82 14.81 5.31
N ASP A 55 -8.45 15.44 4.32
CA ASP A 55 -9.85 15.83 4.38
C ASP A 55 -10.79 14.62 4.38
N THR A 56 -11.81 14.68 5.24
CA THR A 56 -12.76 13.58 5.46
C THR A 56 -13.53 13.20 4.19
N LYS A 57 -13.99 14.18 3.40
CA LYS A 57 -14.81 13.91 2.22
C LYS A 57 -14.05 13.12 1.14
N PRO A 58 -12.89 13.55 0.65
CA PRO A 58 -12.13 12.75 -0.32
C PRO A 58 -11.62 11.43 0.25
N LYS A 59 -11.27 11.35 1.55
CA LYS A 59 -10.91 10.07 2.18
C LYS A 59 -12.06 9.05 2.11
N ARG A 60 -13.29 9.47 2.41
CA ARG A 60 -14.47 8.60 2.29
C ARG A 60 -14.73 8.16 0.86
N GLN A 61 -14.52 9.03 -0.13
CA GLN A 61 -14.65 8.66 -1.53
C GLN A 61 -13.60 7.61 -1.94
N LEU A 62 -12.34 7.80 -1.55
CA LEU A 62 -11.28 6.80 -1.75
C LEU A 62 -11.59 5.49 -1.02
N GLY A 63 -12.12 5.57 0.20
CA GLY A 63 -12.54 4.41 0.97
C GLY A 63 -13.61 3.59 0.26
N ALA A 64 -14.60 4.24 -0.32
CA ALA A 64 -15.67 3.57 -1.08
C ALA A 64 -15.10 2.84 -2.32
N LEU A 65 -14.20 3.49 -3.07
CA LEU A 65 -13.53 2.88 -4.22
C LEU A 65 -12.66 1.68 -3.80
N TYR A 66 -11.89 1.83 -2.73
CA TYR A 66 -11.06 0.76 -2.19
C TYR A 66 -11.91 -0.43 -1.74
N SER A 67 -12.97 -0.19 -0.97
CA SER A 67 -13.91 -1.23 -0.51
C SER A 67 -14.52 -2.01 -1.67
N GLN A 68 -14.97 -1.31 -2.70
CA GLN A 68 -15.54 -1.95 -3.89
C GLN A 68 -14.52 -2.85 -4.60
N SER A 69 -13.31 -2.34 -4.80
CA SER A 69 -12.22 -3.09 -5.44
C SER A 69 -11.79 -4.29 -4.60
N TRP A 70 -11.67 -4.10 -3.29
CA TRP A 70 -11.31 -5.17 -2.36
C TRP A 70 -12.35 -6.30 -2.36
N LYS A 71 -13.65 -5.98 -2.27
CA LYS A 71 -14.73 -6.97 -2.28
C LYS A 71 -14.70 -7.85 -3.54
N ASN A 72 -14.38 -7.27 -4.70
CA ASN A 72 -14.23 -8.04 -5.92
C ASN A 72 -13.00 -8.95 -5.89
N PHE A 73 -11.88 -8.45 -5.38
CA PHE A 73 -10.63 -9.20 -5.27
C PHE A 73 -10.72 -10.32 -4.22
N ALA A 74 -11.39 -10.09 -3.10
CA ALA A 74 -11.52 -11.03 -1.98
C ALA A 74 -12.25 -12.32 -2.35
N LYS A 75 -13.16 -12.28 -3.33
CA LYS A 75 -13.88 -13.48 -3.81
C LYS A 75 -12.93 -14.61 -4.23
N GLY A 76 -11.77 -14.28 -4.85
CA GLY A 76 -10.77 -15.25 -5.22
C GLY A 76 -10.04 -15.87 -4.01
N TYR A 77 -9.85 -15.10 -2.95
CA TYR A 77 -9.25 -15.60 -1.71
C TYR A 77 -10.17 -16.53 -0.93
N GLU A 78 -11.45 -16.22 -0.86
CA GLU A 78 -12.46 -17.05 -0.20
C GLU A 78 -12.57 -18.43 -0.86
N SER A 79 -12.57 -18.46 -2.19
CA SER A 79 -12.57 -19.71 -2.94
C SER A 79 -11.30 -20.55 -2.68
N ARG A 80 -10.14 -19.90 -2.58
CA ARG A 80 -8.87 -20.56 -2.30
C ARG A 80 -8.79 -21.09 -0.86
N LEU A 81 -9.39 -20.39 0.09
CA LEU A 81 -9.42 -20.78 1.50
C LEU A 81 -10.06 -22.16 1.69
N ALA A 82 -11.12 -22.45 0.96
CA ALA A 82 -11.82 -23.75 1.03
C ALA A 82 -10.94 -24.93 0.64
N GLY A 83 -9.94 -24.72 -0.25
CA GLY A 83 -9.01 -25.76 -0.70
C GLY A 83 -7.76 -25.94 0.17
N LEU A 84 -7.56 -25.13 1.22
CA LEU A 84 -6.37 -25.20 2.06
C LEU A 84 -6.46 -26.33 3.11
N PRO A 85 -5.31 -26.91 3.51
CA PRO A 85 -5.23 -27.77 4.69
C PRO A 85 -5.73 -27.06 5.95
N GLU A 86 -6.32 -27.79 6.90
CA GLU A 86 -6.90 -27.24 8.12
C GLU A 86 -5.91 -26.38 8.92
N ALA A 87 -4.64 -26.82 9.02
CA ALA A 87 -3.58 -26.11 9.73
C ALA A 87 -3.32 -24.68 9.18
N ASP A 88 -3.46 -24.50 7.86
CA ASP A 88 -3.21 -23.23 7.18
C ASP A 88 -4.46 -22.35 7.10
N ARG A 89 -5.64 -22.98 7.09
CA ARG A 89 -6.93 -22.31 6.95
C ARG A 89 -7.19 -21.23 8.00
N ALA A 90 -6.91 -21.54 9.26
CA ALA A 90 -7.10 -20.59 10.37
C ALA A 90 -6.19 -19.37 10.28
N ARG A 91 -4.95 -19.54 9.82
CA ARG A 91 -4.00 -18.44 9.61
C ARG A 91 -4.46 -17.55 8.45
N GLU A 92 -4.83 -18.15 7.35
CA GLU A 92 -5.27 -17.42 6.16
C GLU A 92 -6.60 -16.70 6.40
N ALA A 93 -7.54 -17.31 7.13
CA ALA A 93 -8.79 -16.68 7.52
C ALA A 93 -8.57 -15.40 8.35
N ARG A 94 -7.62 -15.42 9.30
CA ARG A 94 -7.25 -14.20 10.04
C ARG A 94 -6.67 -13.11 9.14
N THR A 95 -5.87 -13.48 8.15
CA THR A 95 -5.29 -12.54 7.16
C THR A 95 -6.40 -11.89 6.34
N ILE A 96 -7.35 -12.70 5.85
CA ILE A 96 -8.50 -12.21 5.08
C ILE A 96 -9.40 -11.32 5.95
N ALA A 97 -9.69 -11.71 7.19
CA ALA A 97 -10.49 -10.91 8.12
C ALA A 97 -9.85 -9.54 8.42
N ALA A 98 -8.52 -9.49 8.57
CA ALA A 98 -7.81 -8.23 8.75
C ALA A 98 -7.87 -7.36 7.48
N ALA A 99 -7.76 -7.96 6.30
CA ALA A 99 -7.84 -7.25 5.03
C ALA A 99 -9.28 -6.75 4.74
N ASN A 100 -10.31 -7.53 5.08
CA ASN A 100 -11.71 -7.11 5.02
C ASN A 100 -11.95 -5.90 5.92
N HIS A 101 -11.41 -5.92 7.16
CA HIS A 101 -11.51 -4.78 8.05
C HIS A 101 -10.92 -3.51 7.44
N LEU A 102 -9.72 -3.58 6.84
CA LEU A 102 -9.15 -2.44 6.12
C LEU A 102 -10.03 -2.02 4.94
N GLY A 103 -10.59 -2.99 4.20
CA GLY A 103 -11.51 -2.73 3.09
C GLY A 103 -12.71 -1.89 3.51
N ASP A 104 -13.27 -2.16 4.68
CA ASP A 104 -14.44 -1.45 5.20
C ASP A 104 -14.09 -0.11 5.87
N HIS A 105 -12.86 0.04 6.39
CA HIS A 105 -12.41 1.19 7.19
C HIS A 105 -11.29 2.02 6.54
N PHE A 106 -10.97 1.81 5.26
CA PHE A 106 -9.89 2.52 4.59
C PHE A 106 -10.06 4.05 4.62
N GLY A 107 -11.31 4.52 4.45
CA GLY A 107 -11.63 5.94 4.50
C GLY A 107 -11.55 6.60 5.90
N ASP A 108 -11.46 5.78 6.96
CA ASP A 108 -11.33 6.25 8.34
C ASP A 108 -9.86 6.50 8.74
N ALA A 109 -8.90 6.09 7.90
CA ALA A 109 -7.49 6.37 8.12
C ALA A 109 -7.24 7.87 8.36
N PRO A 110 -6.32 8.27 9.24
CA PRO A 110 -6.05 9.68 9.54
C PRO A 110 -5.55 10.44 8.30
N ALA A 111 -4.77 9.77 7.45
CA ALA A 111 -4.28 10.30 6.18
C ALA A 111 -4.17 9.18 5.14
N ILE A 112 -4.33 9.52 3.86
CA ILE A 112 -4.13 8.62 2.73
C ILE A 112 -3.11 9.26 1.79
N ALA A 113 -2.01 8.57 1.50
CA ALA A 113 -1.04 8.98 0.50
C ALA A 113 -1.38 8.32 -0.84
N VAL A 114 -1.69 9.13 -1.85
CA VAL A 114 -1.96 8.67 -3.21
C VAL A 114 -0.72 8.93 -4.06
N PHE A 115 -0.11 7.86 -4.55
CA PHE A 115 1.04 7.93 -5.45
C PHE A 115 0.54 8.01 -6.90
N CYS A 116 0.70 9.18 -7.50
CA CYS A 116 0.43 9.41 -8.91
C CYS A 116 1.74 9.32 -9.70
N PHE A 117 1.73 8.71 -10.87
CA PHE A 117 2.94 8.60 -11.70
C PHE A 117 2.62 8.83 -13.17
N ASN A 118 3.64 9.27 -13.92
CA ASN A 118 3.54 9.39 -15.38
C ASN A 118 4.29 8.21 -16.01
N PRO A 119 3.59 7.26 -16.65
CA PRO A 119 4.21 6.09 -17.25
C PRO A 119 5.16 6.43 -18.40
N ASN A 120 5.00 7.58 -19.06
CA ASN A 120 5.87 8.00 -20.16
C ASN A 120 7.29 8.38 -19.70
N PHE A 121 7.48 8.65 -18.42
CA PHE A 121 8.79 8.95 -17.83
C PHE A 121 9.38 7.76 -17.05
N MET A 122 8.74 6.59 -17.12
CA MET A 122 9.23 5.39 -16.46
C MET A 122 10.06 4.55 -17.39
N ALA A 123 11.23 4.09 -16.94
CA ALA A 123 12.04 3.11 -17.65
C ALA A 123 11.42 1.71 -17.50
N ILE A 124 10.49 1.34 -18.38
CA ILE A 124 9.87 0.01 -18.42
C ILE A 124 10.61 -0.84 -19.45
N THR A 125 11.71 -1.44 -19.05
CA THR A 125 12.63 -2.15 -19.94
C THR A 125 12.11 -3.49 -20.47
N ASP A 126 11.06 -4.05 -19.86
CA ASP A 126 10.43 -5.31 -20.26
C ASP A 126 9.08 -5.14 -20.96
N SER A 127 8.73 -3.93 -21.39
CA SER A 127 7.44 -3.62 -22.05
C SER A 127 7.24 -4.31 -23.41
N LYS A 128 8.34 -4.75 -24.05
CA LYS A 128 8.30 -5.42 -25.35
C LYS A 128 8.33 -6.95 -25.25
N LEU A 129 8.37 -7.50 -24.04
CA LEU A 129 8.35 -8.95 -23.84
C LEU A 129 6.91 -9.46 -23.84
N GLU A 130 6.69 -10.66 -24.42
CA GLU A 130 5.38 -11.32 -24.45
C GLU A 130 5.00 -11.92 -23.09
N ARG A 131 5.01 -11.09 -22.04
CA ARG A 131 4.61 -11.44 -20.67
C ARG A 131 4.18 -10.20 -19.90
N VAL A 132 3.55 -10.42 -18.75
CA VAL A 132 3.24 -9.31 -17.82
C VAL A 132 4.54 -8.62 -17.38
N SER A 133 4.60 -7.30 -17.50
CA SER A 133 5.73 -6.50 -17.04
C SER A 133 5.93 -6.67 -15.53
N VAL A 134 7.17 -6.94 -15.13
CA VAL A 134 7.58 -7.00 -13.72
C VAL A 134 8.41 -5.78 -13.32
N VAL A 135 8.80 -4.94 -14.28
CA VAL A 135 9.64 -3.75 -14.05
C VAL A 135 8.80 -2.49 -13.86
N GLY A 136 7.55 -2.49 -14.37
CA GLY A 136 6.71 -1.29 -14.44
C GLY A 136 6.44 -0.57 -13.11
N GLY A 137 6.51 -1.27 -11.98
CA GLY A 137 6.34 -0.69 -10.65
C GLY A 137 7.63 -0.34 -9.91
N GLY A 138 8.79 -0.71 -10.44
CA GLY A 138 10.07 -0.64 -9.72
C GLY A 138 10.42 0.74 -9.16
N SER A 139 10.11 1.81 -9.88
CA SER A 139 10.34 3.19 -9.43
C SER A 139 9.26 3.76 -8.51
N ILE A 140 8.18 3.02 -8.25
CA ILE A 140 7.07 3.46 -7.40
C ILE A 140 7.06 2.68 -6.09
N TYR A 141 7.23 1.36 -6.13
CA TYR A 141 7.17 0.51 -4.94
C TYR A 141 8.19 0.88 -3.88
N THR A 142 9.39 1.29 -4.28
CA THR A 142 10.43 1.75 -3.35
C THR A 142 10.03 3.00 -2.57
N ALA A 143 9.25 3.89 -3.17
CA ALA A 143 8.75 5.09 -2.50
C ALA A 143 7.51 4.81 -1.64
N VAL A 144 6.71 3.79 -2.01
CA VAL A 144 5.53 3.36 -1.22
C VAL A 144 5.96 2.59 0.02
N GLN A 145 7.01 1.76 -0.08
CA GLN A 145 7.54 0.96 1.01
C GLN A 145 8.25 1.78 2.06
#